data_d70be1489b3cae94f05e2a4813661b57
#
_entry.id   d70be1489b3cae94f05e2a4813661b57
#
_cell.length_a   1.000
_cell.length_b   1.000
_cell.length_c   1.000
_cell.angle_alpha   90.00
_cell.angle_beta   90.00
_cell.angle_gamma   90.00
#
_symmetry.space_group_name_H-M   'P 1'
#
loop_
_entity.id
_entity.type
_entity.pdbx_description
1 polymer ?
#
loop_
_entity_poly.entity_id
_entity_poly.type
_entity_poly.pdbx_seq_one_letter_code
_entity_poly.pdbx_strand_id
1 'polypeptide(L)'
;MTRTVRLLAARLLAVVILVSASLGSVTLSSAAPTQEDVRRAKDRLDALNRDLSLLVERYNQARIRLTDVQVRLSEVRLQAERAHAEAERAIESLNRSAARAFTGFGSQFAVLLDATSLGDFSDRLEFIGSMAEADADLATQAELARQEARWTADELQAALEQRREVLDELATQKDQINARVDEARALFSELDRRYHEALAAARAAAEAAQQQSTGGSGGSGGGGSVGVSPIPPPPAPNANVAAVLEAAYSAIGTPYQWGGASPQTGFDCSGFTMWSWAHAGVSLPHSSAAQYSSLPHVAREDLQAGDLLFFYSPISHVGMYVGGGRMIHSSHPGTTVSVVAVYWDSFSGAARPG
;
A
#
# COMPACT_ATOMS: atom_id res chain seq x y z
N MET A 1 -4.24 24.63 -8.64
CA MET A 1 -5.29 23.79 -9.26
C MET A 1 -6.33 23.21 -8.26
N THR A 2 -6.22 23.46 -6.97
CA THR A 2 -7.01 22.80 -5.90
C THR A 2 -8.28 23.52 -5.44
N ARG A 3 -8.53 24.76 -5.85
CA ARG A 3 -9.78 25.49 -5.54
C ARG A 3 -10.96 25.13 -6.46
N THR A 4 -10.71 24.59 -7.63
CA THR A 4 -11.71 24.36 -8.69
C THR A 4 -12.60 23.11 -8.42
N VAL A 5 -12.08 22.05 -7.83
CA VAL A 5 -12.79 20.76 -7.72
C VAL A 5 -13.91 20.76 -6.66
N ARG A 6 -13.72 21.41 -5.52
CA ARG A 6 -14.78 21.52 -4.48
C ARG A 6 -15.95 22.44 -4.88
N LEU A 7 -15.66 23.44 -5.69
CA LEU A 7 -16.68 24.34 -6.23
C LEU A 7 -17.47 23.68 -7.35
N LEU A 8 -16.92 22.69 -8.05
CA LEU A 8 -17.59 22.00 -9.15
C LEU A 8 -18.77 21.13 -8.68
N ALA A 9 -18.63 20.34 -7.63
CA ALA A 9 -19.72 19.48 -7.16
C ALA A 9 -20.90 20.30 -6.60
N ALA A 10 -20.63 21.39 -5.87
CA ALA A 10 -21.66 22.30 -5.37
C ALA A 10 -22.25 23.21 -6.45
N ARG A 11 -21.44 23.57 -7.47
CA ARG A 11 -21.89 24.43 -8.59
C ARG A 11 -22.64 23.67 -9.68
N LEU A 12 -22.38 22.38 -9.90
CA LEU A 12 -23.18 21.53 -10.77
C LEU A 12 -24.64 21.43 -10.30
N LEU A 13 -24.89 21.41 -8.99
CA LEU A 13 -26.25 21.41 -8.44
C LEU A 13 -27.00 22.75 -8.65
N ALA A 14 -26.28 23.88 -8.60
CA ALA A 14 -26.87 25.22 -8.74
C ALA A 14 -27.26 25.57 -10.18
N VAL A 15 -26.52 25.10 -11.19
CA VAL A 15 -26.83 25.39 -12.62
C VAL A 15 -28.07 24.63 -13.10
N VAL A 16 -28.33 23.46 -12.55
CA VAL A 16 -29.49 22.64 -12.89
C VAL A 16 -30.80 23.28 -12.43
N ILE A 17 -30.79 24.07 -11.35
CA ILE A 17 -32.00 24.75 -10.83
C ILE A 17 -32.38 25.97 -11.67
N LEU A 18 -31.44 26.61 -12.37
CA LEU A 18 -31.68 27.82 -13.15
C LEU A 18 -32.21 27.56 -14.59
N VAL A 19 -32.02 26.35 -15.13
CA VAL A 19 -32.45 26.00 -16.50
C VAL A 19 -33.93 25.58 -16.59
N SER A 20 -34.58 25.28 -15.48
CA SER A 20 -35.98 24.82 -15.43
C SER A 20 -37.04 25.94 -15.54
N ALA A 21 -36.66 27.22 -15.58
CA ALA A 21 -37.63 28.34 -15.48
C ALA A 21 -37.91 29.13 -16.78
N SER A 22 -37.39 28.73 -17.96
CA SER A 22 -37.68 29.45 -19.22
C SER A 22 -37.94 28.50 -20.40
N LEU A 23 -39.21 28.10 -20.55
CA LEU A 23 -39.75 27.48 -21.74
C LEU A 23 -40.01 28.57 -22.80
N GLY A 24 -39.04 28.80 -23.65
CA GLY A 24 -39.18 29.53 -24.92
C GLY A 24 -38.42 28.74 -25.98
N SER A 25 -39.13 28.29 -27.02
CA SER A 25 -38.62 27.43 -28.09
C SER A 25 -37.46 28.09 -28.85
N VAL A 26 -36.24 27.72 -28.55
CA VAL A 26 -35.07 27.99 -29.38
C VAL A 26 -34.38 26.67 -29.60
N THR A 27 -34.37 26.20 -30.87
CA THR A 27 -33.63 25.04 -31.32
C THR A 27 -32.13 25.34 -31.24
N LEU A 28 -31.49 25.07 -30.12
CA LEU A 28 -30.03 25.08 -29.95
C LEU A 28 -29.51 23.66 -30.05
N SER A 29 -28.85 23.33 -31.15
CA SER A 29 -28.13 22.10 -31.39
C SER A 29 -26.78 22.09 -30.65
N SER A 30 -26.83 22.19 -29.35
CA SER A 30 -25.78 21.81 -28.39
C SER A 30 -26.48 21.80 -27.02
N ALA A 31 -27.12 20.70 -26.69
CA ALA A 31 -27.87 20.60 -25.47
C ALA A 31 -26.90 20.72 -24.27
N ALA A 32 -27.14 21.68 -23.37
CA ALA A 32 -26.52 21.72 -22.07
C ALA A 32 -26.66 20.35 -21.40
N PRO A 33 -25.64 19.87 -20.66
CA PRO A 33 -25.69 18.55 -20.02
C PRO A 33 -26.95 18.45 -19.16
N THR A 34 -27.72 17.39 -19.35
CA THR A 34 -28.93 17.14 -18.56
C THR A 34 -28.54 16.69 -17.15
N GLN A 35 -29.46 16.79 -16.20
CA GLN A 35 -29.25 16.23 -14.84
C GLN A 35 -28.85 14.75 -14.89
N GLU A 36 -29.38 14.02 -15.86
CA GLU A 36 -29.10 12.61 -16.05
C GLU A 36 -27.67 12.38 -16.58
N ASP A 37 -27.15 13.27 -17.46
CA ASP A 37 -25.77 13.20 -17.91
C ASP A 37 -24.78 13.44 -16.78
N VAL A 38 -25.05 14.41 -15.92
CA VAL A 38 -24.24 14.71 -14.72
C VAL A 38 -24.29 13.54 -13.75
N ARG A 39 -25.45 12.94 -13.53
CA ARG A 39 -25.61 11.77 -12.65
C ARG A 39 -24.84 10.57 -13.20
N ARG A 40 -24.98 10.23 -14.49
CA ARG A 40 -24.24 9.14 -15.14
C ARG A 40 -22.72 9.33 -15.04
N ALA A 41 -22.25 10.55 -15.25
CA ALA A 41 -20.83 10.87 -15.14
C ALA A 41 -20.31 10.74 -13.71
N LYS A 42 -21.11 11.15 -12.72
CA LYS A 42 -20.81 10.95 -11.30
C LYS A 42 -20.75 9.46 -10.96
N ASP A 43 -21.75 8.68 -11.35
CA ASP A 43 -21.80 7.24 -11.07
C ASP A 43 -20.58 6.51 -11.68
N ARG A 44 -20.17 6.91 -12.90
CA ARG A 44 -18.97 6.39 -13.55
C ARG A 44 -17.69 6.76 -12.80
N LEU A 45 -17.59 8.00 -12.32
CA LEU A 45 -16.45 8.45 -11.53
C LEU A 45 -16.36 7.73 -10.19
N ASP A 46 -17.50 7.55 -9.51
CA ASP A 46 -17.56 6.82 -8.25
C ASP A 46 -17.19 5.34 -8.43
N ALA A 47 -17.58 4.71 -9.55
CA ALA A 47 -17.16 3.36 -9.90
C ALA A 47 -15.65 3.29 -10.16
N LEU A 48 -15.11 4.21 -10.95
CA LEU A 48 -13.68 4.28 -11.26
C LEU A 48 -12.83 4.52 -10.00
N ASN A 49 -13.30 5.36 -9.08
CA ASN A 49 -12.60 5.60 -7.81
C ASN A 49 -12.60 4.37 -6.90
N ARG A 50 -13.70 3.57 -6.90
CA ARG A 50 -13.73 2.29 -6.16
C ARG A 50 -12.75 1.29 -6.75
N ASP A 51 -12.72 1.12 -8.06
CA ASP A 51 -11.77 0.23 -8.75
C ASP A 51 -10.32 0.65 -8.47
N LEU A 52 -10.05 1.95 -8.52
CA LEU A 52 -8.73 2.49 -8.22
C LEU A 52 -8.32 2.24 -6.77
N SER A 53 -9.23 2.42 -5.81
CA SER A 53 -8.96 2.14 -4.40
C SER A 53 -8.60 0.67 -4.17
N LEU A 54 -9.28 -0.26 -4.85
CA LEU A 54 -8.96 -1.69 -4.80
C LEU A 54 -7.58 -2.01 -5.40
N LEU A 55 -7.23 -1.38 -6.53
CA LEU A 55 -5.92 -1.57 -7.14
C LEU A 55 -4.79 -1.02 -6.27
N VAL A 56 -4.97 0.18 -5.70
CA VAL A 56 -4.00 0.78 -4.77
C VAL A 56 -3.82 -0.09 -3.52
N GLU A 57 -4.91 -0.63 -2.98
CA GLU A 57 -4.85 -1.54 -1.83
C GLU A 57 -4.06 -2.82 -2.15
N ARG A 58 -4.31 -3.46 -3.31
CA ARG A 58 -3.54 -4.63 -3.76
C ARG A 58 -2.06 -4.31 -3.93
N TYR A 59 -1.75 -3.17 -4.51
CA TYR A 59 -0.37 -2.69 -4.66
C TYR A 59 0.32 -2.50 -3.31
N ASN A 60 -0.35 -1.88 -2.34
CA ASN A 60 0.18 -1.68 -1.01
C ASN A 60 0.41 -3.02 -0.28
N GLN A 61 -0.52 -3.98 -0.41
CA GLN A 61 -0.34 -5.34 0.11
C GLN A 61 0.84 -6.07 -0.55
N ALA A 62 1.00 -5.94 -1.87
CA ALA A 62 2.15 -6.52 -2.57
C ALA A 62 3.48 -5.90 -2.11
N ARG A 63 3.51 -4.60 -1.78
CA ARG A 63 4.68 -3.95 -1.18
C ARG A 63 5.04 -4.51 0.19
N ILE A 64 4.05 -4.79 1.03
CA ILE A 64 4.25 -5.45 2.33
C ILE A 64 4.85 -6.83 2.09
N ARG A 65 4.25 -7.66 1.21
CA ARG A 65 4.79 -8.98 0.86
C ARG A 65 6.23 -8.91 0.32
N LEU A 66 6.56 -7.88 -0.47
CA LEU A 66 7.93 -7.70 -0.95
C LEU A 66 8.91 -7.49 0.21
N THR A 67 8.53 -6.72 1.22
CA THR A 67 9.37 -6.51 2.41
C THR A 67 9.59 -7.83 3.16
N ASP A 68 8.54 -8.62 3.37
CA ASP A 68 8.63 -9.92 4.04
C ASP A 68 9.52 -10.90 3.27
N VAL A 69 9.36 -10.96 1.94
CA VAL A 69 10.20 -11.79 1.06
C VAL A 69 11.66 -11.32 1.09
N GLN A 70 11.93 -10.01 1.17
CA GLN A 70 13.29 -9.49 1.28
C GLN A 70 13.97 -9.85 2.59
N VAL A 71 13.23 -9.80 3.71
CA VAL A 71 13.75 -10.25 5.02
C VAL A 71 14.07 -11.73 4.95
N ARG A 72 13.13 -12.58 4.51
CA ARG A 72 13.35 -14.02 4.36
C ARG A 72 14.52 -14.34 3.44
N LEU A 73 14.64 -13.65 2.31
CA LEU A 73 15.74 -13.84 1.36
C LEU A 73 17.10 -13.58 2.01
N SER A 74 17.22 -12.56 2.87
CA SER A 74 18.47 -12.26 3.59
C SER A 74 18.86 -13.37 4.56
N GLU A 75 17.87 -13.98 5.24
CA GLU A 75 18.06 -15.09 6.18
C GLU A 75 18.49 -16.37 5.45
N VAL A 76 17.74 -16.75 4.41
CA VAL A 76 18.02 -17.96 3.59
C VAL A 76 19.37 -17.85 2.90
N ARG A 77 19.74 -16.66 2.42
CA ARG A 77 21.06 -16.42 1.81
C ARG A 77 22.20 -16.69 2.82
N LEU A 78 22.07 -16.18 4.02
CA LEU A 78 23.06 -16.41 5.07
C LEU A 78 23.17 -17.90 5.47
N GLN A 79 22.03 -18.60 5.49
CA GLN A 79 22.00 -20.05 5.76
C GLN A 79 22.70 -20.83 4.64
N ALA A 80 22.40 -20.53 3.37
CA ALA A 80 23.03 -21.16 2.21
C ALA A 80 24.55 -20.93 2.17
N GLU A 81 25.01 -19.72 2.48
CA GLU A 81 26.44 -19.39 2.57
C GLU A 81 27.15 -20.20 3.67
N ARG A 82 26.50 -20.35 4.85
CA ARG A 82 27.05 -21.16 5.96
C ARG A 82 27.08 -22.64 5.63
N ALA A 83 25.99 -23.19 5.10
CA ALA A 83 25.92 -24.61 4.70
C ALA A 83 26.94 -24.95 3.60
N HIS A 84 27.12 -24.07 2.63
CA HIS A 84 28.14 -24.23 1.60
C HIS A 84 29.56 -24.26 2.18
N ALA A 85 29.90 -23.30 3.05
CA ALA A 85 31.21 -23.25 3.70
C ALA A 85 31.46 -24.46 4.62
N GLU A 86 30.41 -25.01 5.24
CA GLU A 86 30.50 -26.23 6.05
C GLU A 86 30.73 -27.46 5.18
N ALA A 87 30.03 -27.58 4.06
CA ALA A 87 30.24 -28.66 3.09
C ALA A 87 31.67 -28.64 2.52
N GLU A 88 32.20 -27.47 2.17
CA GLU A 88 33.56 -27.34 1.68
C GLU A 88 34.58 -27.80 2.74
N ARG A 89 34.41 -27.40 4.00
CA ARG A 89 35.31 -27.82 5.10
C ARG A 89 35.23 -29.31 5.38
N ALA A 90 34.05 -29.90 5.34
CA ALA A 90 33.83 -31.33 5.55
C ALA A 90 34.48 -32.15 4.42
N ILE A 91 34.29 -31.71 3.16
CA ILE A 91 34.93 -32.33 1.98
C ILE A 91 36.49 -32.23 2.07
N GLU A 92 37.03 -31.08 2.44
CA GLU A 92 38.46 -30.90 2.59
C GLU A 92 39.02 -31.79 3.71
N SER A 93 38.28 -31.94 4.84
CA SER A 93 38.67 -32.85 5.93
C SER A 93 38.69 -34.31 5.45
N LEU A 94 37.63 -34.75 4.72
CA LEU A 94 37.58 -36.07 4.13
C LEU A 94 38.71 -36.33 3.15
N ASN A 95 38.98 -35.37 2.25
CA ASN A 95 40.08 -35.48 1.28
C ASN A 95 41.46 -35.58 1.93
N ARG A 96 41.70 -34.84 3.03
CA ARG A 96 42.91 -34.93 3.80
C ARG A 96 43.07 -36.29 4.51
N SER A 97 41.95 -36.87 5.05
CA SER A 97 41.99 -38.18 5.65
C SER A 97 42.23 -39.27 4.57
N ALA A 98 41.55 -39.22 3.46
CA ALA A 98 41.77 -40.15 2.34
C ALA A 98 43.19 -40.11 1.80
N ALA A 99 43.80 -38.91 1.68
CA ALA A 99 45.21 -38.78 1.26
C ALA A 99 46.18 -39.41 2.28
N ARG A 100 45.93 -39.25 3.60
CA ARG A 100 46.70 -39.90 4.67
C ARG A 100 46.56 -41.42 4.62
N ALA A 101 45.35 -41.93 4.48
CA ALA A 101 45.08 -43.35 4.38
C ALA A 101 45.81 -43.95 3.15
N PHE A 102 45.72 -43.29 1.99
CA PHE A 102 46.40 -43.76 0.77
C PHE A 102 47.93 -43.80 0.91
N THR A 103 48.52 -42.76 1.47
CA THR A 103 50.01 -42.70 1.69
C THR A 103 50.50 -43.58 2.82
N GLY A 104 49.63 -43.85 3.84
CA GLY A 104 49.93 -44.65 5.02
C GLY A 104 49.64 -46.15 4.87
N PHE A 105 48.96 -46.61 3.81
CA PHE A 105 48.48 -48.00 3.69
C PHE A 105 49.59 -49.04 3.87
N GLY A 106 50.74 -48.83 3.27
CA GLY A 106 51.89 -49.75 3.40
C GLY A 106 52.47 -49.77 4.83
N SER A 107 52.46 -48.67 5.54
CA SER A 107 52.97 -48.57 6.92
C SER A 107 52.03 -49.17 7.97
N GLN A 108 50.72 -49.12 7.74
CA GLN A 108 49.73 -49.73 8.62
C GLN A 108 49.81 -51.25 8.65
N PHE A 109 50.01 -51.87 7.48
CA PHE A 109 50.31 -53.30 7.39
C PHE A 109 51.64 -53.69 8.05
N ALA A 110 52.68 -52.91 7.85
CA ALA A 110 53.96 -53.12 8.52
C ALA A 110 53.84 -53.09 10.07
N VAL A 111 53.04 -52.15 10.57
CA VAL A 111 52.78 -52.04 12.03
C VAL A 111 52.07 -53.27 12.60
N LEU A 112 51.14 -53.90 11.86
CA LEU A 112 50.49 -55.15 12.28
C LEU A 112 51.46 -56.33 12.26
N LEU A 113 52.31 -56.43 11.24
CA LEU A 113 53.27 -57.51 11.11
C LEU A 113 54.45 -57.42 12.12
N ASP A 114 54.71 -56.24 12.68
CA ASP A 114 55.73 -55.99 13.68
C ASP A 114 55.21 -56.21 15.15
N ALA A 115 54.04 -56.85 15.32
CA ALA A 115 53.46 -57.15 16.60
C ALA A 115 54.28 -58.24 17.36
N THR A 116 54.59 -57.94 18.62
CA THR A 116 55.48 -58.77 19.46
C THR A 116 54.74 -59.82 20.28
N SER A 117 53.40 -59.74 20.37
CA SER A 117 52.52 -60.69 21.04
C SER A 117 51.11 -60.67 20.46
N LEU A 118 50.30 -61.68 20.77
CA LEU A 118 48.88 -61.72 20.34
C LEU A 118 48.07 -60.57 20.94
N GLY A 119 48.36 -60.11 22.19
CA GLY A 119 47.75 -58.96 22.80
C GLY A 119 48.10 -57.65 22.03
N ASP A 120 49.41 -57.45 21.76
CA ASP A 120 49.88 -56.29 20.97
C ASP A 120 49.31 -56.26 19.55
N PHE A 121 49.12 -57.41 18.91
CA PHE A 121 48.41 -57.52 17.63
C PHE A 121 46.94 -57.14 17.74
N SER A 122 46.23 -57.56 18.80
CA SER A 122 44.81 -57.22 19.02
C SER A 122 44.65 -55.72 19.25
N ASP A 123 45.48 -55.09 20.07
CA ASP A 123 45.45 -53.64 20.36
C ASP A 123 45.72 -52.80 19.08
N ARG A 124 46.64 -53.23 18.25
CA ARG A 124 46.94 -52.55 16.97
C ARG A 124 45.81 -52.71 15.96
N LEU A 125 45.14 -53.87 15.93
CA LEU A 125 43.98 -54.09 15.08
C LEU A 125 42.77 -53.25 15.52
N GLU A 126 42.54 -53.12 16.81
CA GLU A 126 41.51 -52.25 17.34
C GLU A 126 41.79 -50.76 17.02
N PHE A 127 43.04 -50.34 17.12
CA PHE A 127 43.46 -48.99 16.71
C PHE A 127 43.23 -48.74 15.22
N ILE A 128 43.52 -49.68 14.35
CA ILE A 128 43.24 -49.54 12.89
C ILE A 128 41.72 -49.52 12.65
N GLY A 129 40.96 -50.33 13.38
CA GLY A 129 39.50 -50.34 13.31
C GLY A 129 38.89 -48.98 13.72
N SER A 130 39.37 -48.37 14.78
CA SER A 130 38.92 -47.04 15.21
C SER A 130 39.24 -45.92 14.22
N MET A 131 40.38 -46.02 13.50
CA MET A 131 40.70 -45.10 12.41
C MET A 131 39.73 -45.26 11.23
N ALA A 132 39.38 -46.49 10.88
CA ALA A 132 38.43 -46.74 9.77
C ALA A 132 37.01 -46.25 10.12
N GLU A 133 36.58 -46.40 11.39
CA GLU A 133 35.32 -45.80 11.86
C GLU A 133 35.33 -44.27 11.79
N ALA A 134 36.43 -43.62 12.23
CA ALA A 134 36.57 -42.18 12.14
C ALA A 134 36.54 -41.66 10.69
N ASP A 135 37.12 -42.41 9.72
CA ASP A 135 37.08 -42.07 8.32
C ASP A 135 35.68 -42.26 7.73
N ALA A 136 34.91 -43.27 8.17
CA ALA A 136 33.52 -43.49 7.79
C ALA A 136 32.59 -42.36 8.31
N ASP A 137 32.85 -41.92 9.55
CA ASP A 137 32.15 -40.79 10.14
C ASP A 137 32.40 -39.48 9.39
N LEU A 138 33.65 -39.22 8.96
CA LEU A 138 33.98 -38.05 8.13
C LEU A 138 33.29 -38.11 6.78
N ALA A 139 33.21 -39.28 6.16
CA ALA A 139 32.47 -39.45 4.90
C ALA A 139 30.97 -39.17 5.07
N THR A 140 30.39 -39.64 6.15
CA THR A 140 28.99 -39.41 6.49
C THR A 140 28.72 -37.93 6.75
N GLN A 141 29.59 -37.26 7.53
CA GLN A 141 29.49 -35.82 7.79
C GLN A 141 29.61 -34.99 6.52
N ALA A 142 30.54 -35.34 5.63
CA ALA A 142 30.71 -34.65 4.35
C ALA A 142 29.47 -34.81 3.45
N GLU A 143 28.82 -35.96 3.42
CA GLU A 143 27.61 -36.20 2.62
C GLU A 143 26.40 -35.43 3.21
N LEU A 144 26.22 -35.44 4.55
CA LEU A 144 25.17 -34.66 5.21
C LEU A 144 25.37 -33.15 4.97
N ALA A 145 26.57 -32.64 5.10
CA ALA A 145 26.87 -31.23 4.83
C ALA A 145 26.61 -30.86 3.36
N ARG A 146 26.92 -31.74 2.42
CA ARG A 146 26.59 -31.54 0.99
C ARG A 146 25.08 -31.53 0.73
N GLN A 147 24.36 -32.41 1.41
CA GLN A 147 22.89 -32.47 1.29
C GLN A 147 22.26 -31.19 1.83
N GLU A 148 22.71 -30.70 2.99
CA GLU A 148 22.27 -29.44 3.57
C GLU A 148 22.56 -28.24 2.66
N ALA A 149 23.77 -28.19 2.08
CA ALA A 149 24.16 -27.12 1.14
C ALA A 149 23.29 -27.14 -0.12
N ARG A 150 22.92 -28.29 -0.65
CA ARG A 150 21.99 -28.38 -1.80
C ARG A 150 20.60 -27.90 -1.43
N TRP A 151 20.07 -28.37 -0.32
CA TRP A 151 18.73 -27.99 0.15
C TRP A 151 18.62 -26.48 0.38
N THR A 152 19.59 -25.87 1.07
CA THR A 152 19.61 -24.42 1.30
C THR A 152 19.81 -23.61 0.00
N ALA A 153 20.54 -24.14 -0.99
CA ALA A 153 20.67 -23.53 -2.30
C ALA A 153 19.34 -23.54 -3.07
N ASP A 154 18.60 -24.66 -3.03
CA ASP A 154 17.26 -24.77 -3.64
C ASP A 154 16.26 -23.81 -2.97
N GLU A 155 16.33 -23.68 -1.64
CA GLU A 155 15.49 -22.73 -0.90
C GLU A 155 15.82 -21.28 -1.27
N LEU A 156 17.09 -20.94 -1.43
CA LEU A 156 17.53 -19.62 -1.89
C LEU A 156 16.99 -19.32 -3.29
N GLN A 157 17.05 -20.29 -4.21
CA GLN A 157 16.51 -20.13 -5.54
C GLN A 157 14.99 -19.89 -5.52
N ALA A 158 14.25 -20.66 -4.72
CA ALA A 158 12.80 -20.49 -4.56
C ALA A 158 12.45 -19.09 -4.00
N ALA A 159 13.21 -18.60 -3.00
CA ALA A 159 13.02 -17.26 -2.46
C ALA A 159 13.32 -16.14 -3.48
N LEU A 160 14.31 -16.33 -4.35
CA LEU A 160 14.60 -15.40 -5.43
C LEU A 160 13.50 -15.38 -6.49
N GLU A 161 12.92 -16.53 -6.84
CA GLU A 161 11.76 -16.61 -7.73
C GLU A 161 10.54 -15.91 -7.14
N GLN A 162 10.22 -16.19 -5.89
CA GLN A 162 9.12 -15.54 -5.19
C GLN A 162 9.28 -14.00 -5.18
N ARG A 163 10.50 -13.50 -4.93
CA ARG A 163 10.78 -12.06 -5.02
C ARG A 163 10.50 -11.52 -6.42
N ARG A 164 10.89 -12.25 -7.46
CA ARG A 164 10.68 -11.85 -8.85
C ARG A 164 9.19 -11.76 -9.18
N GLU A 165 8.41 -12.76 -8.80
CA GLU A 165 6.95 -12.78 -9.00
C GLU A 165 6.27 -11.56 -8.35
N VAL A 166 6.64 -11.22 -7.10
CA VAL A 166 6.09 -10.05 -6.42
C VAL A 166 6.49 -8.74 -7.10
N LEU A 167 7.71 -8.64 -7.65
CA LEU A 167 8.15 -7.46 -8.40
C LEU A 167 7.38 -7.31 -9.73
N ASP A 168 7.13 -8.40 -10.45
CA ASP A 168 6.34 -8.41 -11.68
C ASP A 168 4.87 -8.07 -11.41
N GLU A 169 4.31 -8.58 -10.31
CA GLU A 169 2.97 -8.19 -9.83
C GLU A 169 2.90 -6.68 -9.55
N LEU A 170 3.87 -6.14 -8.82
CA LEU A 170 3.94 -4.70 -8.52
C LEU A 170 4.04 -3.84 -9.78
N ALA A 171 4.84 -4.24 -10.76
CA ALA A 171 4.95 -3.54 -12.03
C ALA A 171 3.59 -3.51 -12.76
N THR A 172 2.95 -4.67 -12.87
CA THR A 172 1.63 -4.79 -13.52
C THR A 172 0.57 -3.94 -12.82
N GLN A 173 0.49 -4.00 -11.48
CA GLN A 173 -0.47 -3.20 -10.71
C GLN A 173 -0.21 -1.71 -10.85
N LYS A 174 1.06 -1.28 -10.85
CA LYS A 174 1.45 0.12 -11.09
C LYS A 174 0.95 0.63 -12.43
N ASP A 175 1.11 -0.14 -13.49
CA ASP A 175 0.65 0.24 -14.83
C ASP A 175 -0.89 0.32 -14.90
N GLN A 176 -1.59 -0.62 -14.25
CA GLN A 176 -3.05 -0.58 -14.14
C GLN A 176 -3.52 0.65 -13.37
N ILE A 177 -2.89 1.00 -12.25
CA ILE A 177 -3.22 2.19 -11.47
C ILE A 177 -3.01 3.45 -12.31
N ASN A 178 -1.88 3.58 -12.99
CA ASN A 178 -1.59 4.73 -13.85
C ASN A 178 -2.64 4.89 -14.94
N ALA A 179 -3.01 3.80 -15.63
CA ALA A 179 -4.05 3.82 -16.65
C ALA A 179 -5.42 4.29 -16.08
N ARG A 180 -5.80 3.83 -14.87
CA ARG A 180 -7.03 4.28 -14.21
C ARG A 180 -6.98 5.73 -13.74
N VAL A 181 -5.82 6.20 -13.27
CA VAL A 181 -5.60 7.62 -12.93
C VAL A 181 -5.76 8.51 -14.16
N ASP A 182 -5.21 8.09 -15.29
CA ASP A 182 -5.32 8.85 -16.54
C ASP A 182 -6.75 8.86 -17.08
N GLU A 183 -7.49 7.75 -16.98
CA GLU A 183 -8.92 7.68 -17.30
C GLU A 183 -9.74 8.64 -16.41
N ALA A 184 -9.48 8.65 -15.11
CA ALA A 184 -10.13 9.56 -14.16
C ALA A 184 -9.84 11.03 -14.50
N ARG A 185 -8.59 11.37 -14.82
CA ARG A 185 -8.20 12.73 -15.23
C ARG A 185 -8.88 13.16 -16.51
N ALA A 186 -8.96 12.27 -17.52
CA ALA A 186 -9.63 12.54 -18.77
C ALA A 186 -11.14 12.80 -18.55
N LEU A 187 -11.80 11.99 -17.73
CA LEU A 187 -13.21 12.17 -17.38
C LEU A 187 -13.43 13.50 -16.64
N PHE A 188 -12.57 13.85 -15.69
CA PHE A 188 -12.64 15.15 -15.01
C PHE A 188 -12.49 16.31 -15.97
N SER A 189 -11.50 16.27 -16.86
CA SER A 189 -11.26 17.34 -17.84
C SER A 189 -12.46 17.52 -18.79
N GLU A 190 -13.07 16.43 -19.21
CA GLU A 190 -14.26 16.46 -20.06
C GLU A 190 -15.47 17.04 -19.32
N LEU A 191 -15.69 16.66 -18.05
CA LEU A 191 -16.76 17.21 -17.22
C LEU A 191 -16.58 18.71 -16.95
N ASP A 192 -15.35 19.13 -16.66
CA ASP A 192 -15.01 20.54 -16.45
C ASP A 192 -15.27 21.38 -17.71
N ARG A 193 -14.82 20.89 -18.86
CA ARG A 193 -15.08 21.53 -20.15
C ARG A 193 -16.58 21.69 -20.42
N ARG A 194 -17.35 20.60 -20.29
CA ARG A 194 -18.83 20.63 -20.50
C ARG A 194 -19.51 21.58 -19.53
N TYR A 195 -19.06 21.63 -18.28
CA TYR A 195 -19.58 22.56 -17.29
C TYR A 195 -19.34 24.02 -17.70
N HIS A 196 -18.13 24.37 -18.14
CA HIS A 196 -17.82 25.72 -18.59
C HIS A 196 -18.59 26.11 -19.88
N GLU A 197 -18.76 25.17 -20.80
CA GLU A 197 -19.58 25.39 -22.00
C GLU A 197 -21.06 25.64 -21.63
N ALA A 198 -21.62 24.84 -20.70
CA ALA A 198 -22.99 25.04 -20.23
C ALA A 198 -23.18 26.36 -19.50
N LEU A 199 -22.19 26.77 -18.69
CA LEU A 199 -22.22 28.04 -17.98
C LEU A 199 -22.14 29.23 -18.93
N ALA A 200 -21.30 29.15 -19.97
CA ALA A 200 -21.17 30.17 -21.01
C ALA A 200 -22.49 30.28 -21.81
N ALA A 201 -23.10 29.17 -22.20
CA ALA A 201 -24.39 29.15 -22.88
C ALA A 201 -25.52 29.74 -22.02
N ALA A 202 -25.57 29.42 -20.72
CA ALA A 202 -26.55 29.98 -19.80
C ALA A 202 -26.39 31.51 -19.61
N ARG A 203 -25.13 32.01 -19.53
CA ARG A 203 -24.87 33.46 -19.49
C ARG A 203 -25.29 34.17 -20.76
N ALA A 204 -24.95 33.62 -21.94
CA ALA A 204 -25.34 34.18 -23.22
C ALA A 204 -26.88 34.24 -23.38
N ALA A 205 -27.58 33.19 -22.94
CA ALA A 205 -29.05 33.16 -22.94
C ALA A 205 -29.66 34.21 -21.97
N ALA A 206 -29.05 34.40 -20.78
CA ALA A 206 -29.48 35.41 -19.81
C ALA A 206 -29.25 36.86 -20.35
N GLU A 207 -28.10 37.11 -20.99
CA GLU A 207 -27.79 38.39 -21.63
C GLU A 207 -28.74 38.68 -22.81
N ALA A 208 -29.06 37.70 -23.63
CA ALA A 208 -30.02 37.83 -24.72
C ALA A 208 -31.45 38.12 -24.19
N ALA A 209 -31.86 37.47 -23.10
CA ALA A 209 -33.14 37.72 -22.43
C ALA A 209 -33.21 39.13 -21.80
N GLN A 210 -32.11 39.61 -21.21
CA GLN A 210 -32.00 40.97 -20.68
C GLN A 210 -32.05 42.03 -21.76
N GLN A 211 -31.42 41.81 -22.93
CA GLN A 211 -31.49 42.73 -24.08
C GLN A 211 -32.91 42.83 -24.65
N GLN A 212 -33.74 41.80 -24.50
CA GLN A 212 -35.16 41.82 -24.90
C GLN A 212 -36.07 42.50 -23.88
N SER A 213 -35.56 42.67 -22.61
CA SER A 213 -36.33 43.23 -21.51
C SER A 213 -35.87 44.62 -21.04
N THR A 214 -34.99 45.34 -21.80
CA THR A 214 -34.46 46.65 -21.41
C THR A 214 -35.53 47.74 -21.32
N GLY A 215 -36.00 47.85 -20.09
CA GLY A 215 -36.77 48.95 -19.54
C GLY A 215 -36.80 48.84 -18.03
N GLY A 216 -35.72 49.22 -17.31
CA GLY A 216 -35.83 49.45 -15.85
C GLY A 216 -34.69 48.98 -14.98
N SER A 217 -33.87 49.93 -14.56
CA SER A 217 -33.20 50.05 -13.25
C SER A 217 -32.20 49.01 -12.75
N GLY A 218 -30.97 49.48 -12.48
CA GLY A 218 -29.82 48.82 -11.94
C GLY A 218 -29.98 48.33 -10.49
N GLY A 219 -29.19 47.28 -10.18
CA GLY A 219 -28.95 46.76 -8.83
C GLY A 219 -27.56 46.14 -8.77
N SER A 220 -26.64 46.81 -8.09
CA SER A 220 -25.27 46.36 -7.79
C SER A 220 -25.33 45.29 -6.70
N GLY A 221 -24.93 44.06 -6.98
CA GLY A 221 -24.80 42.95 -6.03
C GLY A 221 -23.32 42.66 -5.73
N GLY A 222 -22.85 43.00 -4.55
CA GLY A 222 -21.50 42.75 -4.06
C GLY A 222 -21.21 41.24 -3.85
N GLY A 223 -20.15 40.74 -4.45
CA GLY A 223 -19.62 39.41 -4.24
C GLY A 223 -18.85 39.30 -2.91
N GLY A 224 -19.49 38.74 -1.90
CA GLY A 224 -18.82 38.41 -0.65
C GLY A 224 -17.91 37.18 -0.82
N SER A 225 -16.60 37.39 -0.67
CA SER A 225 -15.63 36.31 -0.50
C SER A 225 -15.80 35.70 0.88
N VAL A 226 -16.37 34.51 0.96
CA VAL A 226 -16.39 33.74 2.22
C VAL A 226 -15.01 33.13 2.43
N GLY A 227 -14.21 33.75 3.30
CA GLY A 227 -12.99 33.16 3.82
C GLY A 227 -13.35 31.95 4.66
N VAL A 228 -12.91 30.76 4.22
CA VAL A 228 -13.03 29.54 5.02
C VAL A 228 -11.94 29.59 6.07
N SER A 229 -12.28 29.93 7.30
CA SER A 229 -11.40 29.80 8.45
C SER A 229 -10.99 28.32 8.62
N PRO A 230 -9.73 28.04 9.03
CA PRO A 230 -9.31 26.68 9.35
C PRO A 230 -10.23 26.10 10.42
N ILE A 231 -10.81 24.92 10.16
CA ILE A 231 -11.60 24.19 11.16
C ILE A 231 -10.60 23.67 12.20
N PRO A 232 -10.69 24.07 13.48
CA PRO A 232 -9.80 23.53 14.51
C PRO A 232 -10.03 22.03 14.71
N PRO A 233 -8.99 21.25 15.12
CA PRO A 233 -9.16 19.87 15.48
C PRO A 233 -10.13 19.74 16.68
N PRO A 234 -10.89 18.60 16.75
CA PRO A 234 -11.77 18.33 17.88
C PRO A 234 -10.98 18.07 19.16
N PRO A 235 -11.64 18.11 20.34
CA PRO A 235 -11.02 17.68 21.59
C PRO A 235 -10.52 16.24 21.46
N ALA A 236 -9.26 16.00 21.83
CA ALA A 236 -8.63 14.69 21.77
C ALA A 236 -8.84 13.93 23.09
N PRO A 237 -9.02 12.58 23.04
CA PRO A 237 -9.15 11.75 24.24
C PRO A 237 -7.93 11.77 25.15
N ASN A 238 -6.72 11.92 24.58
CA ASN A 238 -5.45 11.99 25.29
C ASN A 238 -4.39 12.76 24.46
N ALA A 239 -3.20 12.98 25.03
CA ALA A 239 -2.13 13.75 24.41
C ALA A 239 -1.59 13.10 23.12
N ASN A 240 -1.53 11.77 23.03
CA ASN A 240 -1.07 11.07 21.82
C ASN A 240 -2.05 11.33 20.66
N VAL A 241 -3.34 11.18 20.91
CA VAL A 241 -4.39 11.45 19.90
C VAL A 241 -4.42 12.93 19.53
N ALA A 242 -4.10 13.85 20.46
CA ALA A 242 -3.96 15.28 20.15
C ALA A 242 -2.88 15.52 19.09
N ALA A 243 -1.69 14.91 19.24
CA ALA A 243 -0.60 15.02 18.27
C ALA A 243 -0.98 14.44 16.90
N VAL A 244 -1.70 13.31 16.89
CA VAL A 244 -2.22 12.68 15.66
C VAL A 244 -3.20 13.59 14.94
N LEU A 245 -4.15 14.17 15.65
CA LEU A 245 -5.15 15.08 15.07
C LEU A 245 -4.52 16.39 14.58
N GLU A 246 -3.57 16.96 15.33
CA GLU A 246 -2.82 18.12 14.89
C GLU A 246 -2.08 17.86 13.57
N ALA A 247 -1.36 16.75 13.47
CA ALA A 247 -0.72 16.32 12.24
C ALA A 247 -1.74 16.12 11.11
N ALA A 248 -2.82 15.40 11.36
CA ALA A 248 -3.86 15.15 10.36
C ALA A 248 -4.49 16.44 9.83
N TYR A 249 -4.80 17.39 10.72
CA TYR A 249 -5.38 18.69 10.33
C TYR A 249 -4.38 19.58 9.61
N SER A 250 -3.09 19.53 9.95
CA SER A 250 -2.03 20.25 9.23
C SER A 250 -1.89 19.81 7.77
N ALA A 251 -2.26 18.56 7.48
CA ALA A 251 -2.21 17.99 6.15
C ALA A 251 -3.43 18.34 5.27
N ILE A 252 -4.45 19.04 5.80
CA ILE A 252 -5.62 19.46 5.01
C ILE A 252 -5.18 20.28 3.80
N GLY A 253 -5.69 19.90 2.61
CA GLY A 253 -5.33 20.54 1.36
C GLY A 253 -4.18 19.84 0.61
N THR A 254 -3.44 18.94 1.25
CA THR A 254 -2.42 18.11 0.57
C THR A 254 -3.08 17.23 -0.50
N PRO A 255 -2.57 17.22 -1.75
CA PRO A 255 -3.14 16.43 -2.83
C PRO A 255 -3.12 14.92 -2.55
N TYR A 256 -4.14 14.22 -3.05
CA TYR A 256 -4.09 12.76 -3.14
C TYR A 256 -2.97 12.33 -4.09
N GLN A 257 -2.19 11.36 -3.63
CA GLN A 257 -1.20 10.67 -4.45
C GLN A 257 -1.21 9.19 -4.08
N TRP A 258 -1.47 8.30 -5.03
CA TRP A 258 -1.44 6.87 -4.77
C TRP A 258 -0.02 6.42 -4.34
N GLY A 259 0.06 5.54 -3.34
CA GLY A 259 1.33 5.14 -2.72
C GLY A 259 2.04 6.26 -1.96
N GLY A 260 1.44 7.44 -1.82
CA GLY A 260 1.99 8.59 -1.11
C GLY A 260 1.77 8.50 0.39
N ALA A 261 2.78 8.93 1.16
CA ALA A 261 2.77 8.86 2.62
C ALA A 261 3.44 10.05 3.30
N SER A 262 3.50 11.21 2.62
CA SER A 262 4.10 12.43 3.20
C SER A 262 3.45 13.69 2.65
N PRO A 263 3.51 14.82 3.37
CA PRO A 263 2.99 16.10 2.88
C PRO A 263 3.67 16.58 1.58
N GLN A 264 4.93 16.19 1.34
CA GLN A 264 5.72 16.59 0.18
C GLN A 264 5.34 15.82 -1.08
N THR A 265 5.02 14.55 -0.95
CA THR A 265 4.67 13.68 -2.08
C THR A 265 3.17 13.57 -2.30
N GLY A 266 2.35 13.95 -1.33
CA GLY A 266 0.92 13.65 -1.28
C GLY A 266 0.64 12.38 -0.48
N PHE A 267 -0.64 12.07 -0.30
CA PHE A 267 -1.10 10.93 0.48
C PHE A 267 -2.10 10.07 -0.29
N ASP A 268 -2.01 8.74 -0.17
CA ASP A 268 -3.19 7.89 -0.30
C ASP A 268 -3.90 7.74 1.07
N CYS A 269 -4.99 6.97 1.11
CA CYS A 269 -5.81 6.86 2.32
C CYS A 269 -5.04 6.24 3.50
N SER A 270 -4.37 5.12 3.29
CA SER A 270 -3.61 4.39 4.32
C SER A 270 -2.27 5.04 4.65
N GLY A 271 -1.62 5.68 3.67
CA GLY A 271 -0.41 6.48 3.89
C GLY A 271 -0.67 7.72 4.73
N PHE A 272 -1.84 8.35 4.58
CA PHE A 272 -2.27 9.46 5.41
C PHE A 272 -2.46 9.04 6.87
N THR A 273 -3.18 7.96 7.14
CA THR A 273 -3.39 7.46 8.51
C THR A 273 -2.11 6.98 9.15
N MET A 274 -1.27 6.26 8.40
CA MET A 274 0.07 5.82 8.81
C MET A 274 0.95 7.01 9.22
N TRP A 275 1.04 8.03 8.38
CA TRP A 275 1.82 9.24 8.65
C TRP A 275 1.28 10.00 9.88
N SER A 276 -0.02 10.14 10.01
CA SER A 276 -0.64 10.84 11.14
C SER A 276 -0.33 10.14 12.47
N TRP A 277 -0.49 8.82 12.54
CA TRP A 277 -0.24 8.05 13.76
C TRP A 277 1.24 7.89 14.11
N ALA A 278 2.13 8.03 13.14
CA ALA A 278 3.57 8.09 13.40
C ALA A 278 3.96 9.26 14.32
N HIS A 279 3.18 10.36 14.37
CA HIS A 279 3.40 11.49 15.29
C HIS A 279 3.11 11.14 16.77
N ALA A 280 2.37 10.06 17.02
CA ALA A 280 2.21 9.46 18.35
C ALA A 280 3.13 8.25 18.59
N GLY A 281 4.10 7.99 17.70
CA GLY A 281 5.01 6.84 17.78
C GLY A 281 4.37 5.50 17.42
N VAL A 282 3.14 5.50 16.86
CA VAL A 282 2.45 4.28 16.42
C VAL A 282 2.77 4.01 14.95
N SER A 283 3.39 2.85 14.70
CA SER A 283 3.71 2.39 13.34
C SER A 283 2.54 1.59 12.77
N LEU A 284 1.99 2.05 11.66
CA LEU A 284 0.92 1.38 10.93
C LEU A 284 1.42 0.87 9.57
N PRO A 285 0.91 -0.25 9.07
CA PRO A 285 1.22 -0.71 7.72
C PRO A 285 0.59 0.21 6.67
N HIS A 286 1.24 0.35 5.50
CA HIS A 286 0.73 1.15 4.38
C HIS A 286 -0.27 0.33 3.54
N SER A 287 -1.36 -0.10 4.16
CA SER A 287 -2.49 -0.81 3.56
C SER A 287 -3.69 -0.70 4.49
N SER A 288 -4.85 -0.32 3.98
CA SER A 288 -6.08 -0.19 4.78
C SER A 288 -6.54 -1.53 5.36
N ALA A 289 -6.48 -2.60 4.58
CA ALA A 289 -6.84 -3.93 5.07
C ALA A 289 -5.84 -4.44 6.12
N ALA A 290 -4.54 -4.19 5.95
CA ALA A 290 -3.53 -4.56 6.93
C ALA A 290 -3.65 -3.74 8.23
N GLN A 291 -3.99 -2.45 8.15
CA GLN A 291 -4.30 -1.64 9.33
C GLN A 291 -5.50 -2.22 10.08
N TYR A 292 -6.57 -2.57 9.37
CA TYR A 292 -7.75 -3.16 10.00
C TYR A 292 -7.43 -4.48 10.71
N SER A 293 -6.70 -5.38 10.04
CA SER A 293 -6.40 -6.71 10.58
C SER A 293 -5.40 -6.71 11.75
N SER A 294 -4.57 -5.66 11.86
CA SER A 294 -3.51 -5.57 12.88
C SER A 294 -3.90 -4.81 14.15
N LEU A 295 -5.07 -4.17 14.17
CA LEU A 295 -5.50 -3.29 15.26
C LEU A 295 -6.70 -3.85 16.04
N PRO A 296 -6.87 -3.48 17.33
CA PRO A 296 -8.07 -3.77 18.07
C PRO A 296 -9.31 -3.11 17.44
N HIS A 297 -10.37 -3.89 17.19
CA HIS A 297 -11.60 -3.39 16.61
C HIS A 297 -12.44 -2.61 17.64
N VAL A 298 -13.16 -1.60 17.17
CA VAL A 298 -14.00 -0.72 17.97
C VAL A 298 -15.44 -0.77 17.45
N ALA A 299 -16.41 -0.87 18.35
CA ALA A 299 -17.82 -0.77 18.00
C ALA A 299 -18.16 0.67 17.56
N ARG A 300 -19.16 0.80 16.67
CA ARG A 300 -19.54 2.11 16.12
C ARG A 300 -19.98 3.11 17.19
N GLU A 301 -20.64 2.65 18.24
CA GLU A 301 -21.11 3.42 19.39
C GLU A 301 -19.97 3.93 20.29
N ASP A 302 -18.80 3.24 20.26
CA ASP A 302 -17.62 3.55 21.09
C ASP A 302 -16.57 4.39 20.35
N LEU A 303 -16.91 4.92 19.18
CA LEU A 303 -15.99 5.71 18.34
C LEU A 303 -15.51 6.97 19.05
N GLN A 304 -14.20 7.16 19.04
CA GLN A 304 -13.51 8.34 19.55
C GLN A 304 -12.66 8.99 18.46
N ALA A 305 -12.39 10.29 18.61
CA ALA A 305 -11.48 10.98 17.69
C ALA A 305 -10.11 10.30 17.67
N GLY A 306 -9.59 10.05 16.48
CA GLY A 306 -8.37 9.25 16.24
C GLY A 306 -8.64 7.83 15.73
N ASP A 307 -9.80 7.23 16.03
CA ASP A 307 -10.14 5.89 15.52
C ASP A 307 -10.12 5.85 14.01
N LEU A 308 -9.67 4.72 13.45
CA LEU A 308 -9.65 4.48 12.02
C LEU A 308 -10.98 3.85 11.59
N LEU A 309 -11.56 4.41 10.54
CA LEU A 309 -12.79 3.93 9.91
C LEU A 309 -12.46 3.27 8.58
N PHE A 310 -12.93 2.05 8.38
CA PHE A 310 -12.64 1.24 7.20
C PHE A 310 -13.89 1.05 6.35
N PHE A 311 -13.70 1.03 5.04
CA PHE A 311 -14.81 1.07 4.08
C PHE A 311 -14.62 0.04 2.99
N TYR A 312 -15.77 -0.41 2.44
CA TYR A 312 -15.94 -1.37 1.35
C TYR A 312 -15.65 -2.83 1.75
N SER A 313 -16.12 -3.76 0.93
CA SER A 313 -15.84 -5.20 1.06
C SER A 313 -15.42 -5.73 -0.32
N PRO A 314 -14.15 -6.15 -0.49
CA PRO A 314 -13.06 -6.12 0.50
C PRO A 314 -12.67 -4.69 0.90
N ILE A 315 -12.07 -4.53 2.11
CA ILE A 315 -11.58 -3.24 2.61
C ILE A 315 -10.54 -2.67 1.64
N SER A 316 -10.79 -1.43 1.20
CA SER A 316 -9.93 -0.73 0.23
C SER A 316 -9.81 0.77 0.49
N HIS A 317 -10.42 1.26 1.59
CA HIS A 317 -10.31 2.66 1.99
C HIS A 317 -10.32 2.79 3.52
N VAL A 318 -9.62 3.82 4.01
CA VAL A 318 -9.55 4.18 5.42
C VAL A 318 -9.59 5.70 5.60
N GLY A 319 -10.26 6.13 6.65
CA GLY A 319 -10.25 7.51 7.15
C GLY A 319 -10.09 7.53 8.66
N MET A 320 -9.80 8.69 9.23
CA MET A 320 -9.69 8.88 10.67
C MET A 320 -10.93 9.61 11.19
N TYR A 321 -11.58 9.04 12.20
CA TYR A 321 -12.73 9.67 12.85
C TYR A 321 -12.32 10.93 13.61
N VAL A 322 -13.08 12.00 13.46
CA VAL A 322 -12.81 13.28 14.12
C VAL A 322 -13.99 13.76 14.97
N GLY A 323 -14.91 12.85 15.31
CA GLY A 323 -16.10 13.21 16.09
C GLY A 323 -17.26 13.73 15.23
N GLY A 324 -18.46 13.79 15.83
CA GLY A 324 -19.65 14.39 15.20
C GLY A 324 -20.07 13.74 13.88
N GLY A 325 -19.82 12.45 13.68
CA GLY A 325 -20.13 11.75 12.43
C GLY A 325 -19.26 12.17 11.25
N ARG A 326 -18.06 12.72 11.51
CA ARG A 326 -17.11 13.21 10.49
C ARG A 326 -15.79 12.45 10.55
N MET A 327 -15.13 12.38 9.43
CA MET A 327 -13.79 11.82 9.29
C MET A 327 -12.88 12.74 8.46
N ILE A 328 -11.58 12.64 8.69
CA ILE A 328 -10.53 13.21 7.85
C ILE A 328 -9.87 12.11 7.05
N HIS A 329 -9.68 12.32 5.75
CA HIS A 329 -9.12 11.31 4.86
C HIS A 329 -8.44 11.91 3.62
N SER A 330 -7.62 11.11 2.95
CA SER A 330 -7.18 11.32 1.56
C SER A 330 -7.95 10.35 0.66
N SER A 331 -8.84 10.87 -0.21
CA SER A 331 -9.89 10.06 -0.83
C SER A 331 -9.46 9.37 -2.15
N HIS A 332 -9.19 10.15 -3.20
CA HIS A 332 -8.90 9.65 -4.54
C HIS A 332 -8.19 10.71 -5.40
N PRO A 333 -7.64 10.36 -6.58
CA PRO A 333 -7.02 11.33 -7.49
C PRO A 333 -7.90 12.54 -7.80
N GLY A 334 -7.29 13.71 -7.82
CA GLY A 334 -7.99 14.99 -8.04
C GLY A 334 -8.60 15.59 -6.77
N THR A 335 -8.54 14.92 -5.63
CA THR A 335 -8.96 15.46 -4.34
C THR A 335 -7.76 15.82 -3.45
N THR A 336 -8.05 16.41 -2.30
CA THR A 336 -7.05 16.71 -1.27
C THR A 336 -7.51 16.12 0.06
N VAL A 337 -6.59 15.96 1.00
CA VAL A 337 -6.92 15.65 2.39
C VAL A 337 -8.00 16.62 2.88
N SER A 338 -9.08 16.08 3.40
CA SER A 338 -10.23 16.89 3.79
C SER A 338 -11.10 16.21 4.84
N VAL A 339 -11.86 17.03 5.60
CA VAL A 339 -12.86 16.55 6.56
C VAL A 339 -14.22 16.46 5.87
N VAL A 340 -14.85 15.27 5.92
CA VAL A 340 -16.15 14.97 5.30
C VAL A 340 -17.07 14.24 6.29
N ALA A 341 -18.36 14.11 5.96
CA ALA A 341 -19.25 13.21 6.68
C ALA A 341 -18.82 11.74 6.48
N VAL A 342 -19.00 10.90 7.48
CA VAL A 342 -18.70 9.46 7.37
C VAL A 342 -19.64 8.79 6.39
N TYR A 343 -19.12 7.92 5.52
CA TYR A 343 -19.88 7.13 4.52
C TYR A 343 -20.49 5.88 5.15
N TRP A 344 -21.50 6.02 6.00
CA TRP A 344 -22.04 4.91 6.79
C TRP A 344 -22.56 3.74 5.95
N ASP A 345 -23.03 3.98 4.74
CA ASP A 345 -23.56 2.93 3.84
C ASP A 345 -22.47 1.98 3.33
N SER A 346 -21.22 2.43 3.30
CA SER A 346 -20.05 1.62 2.88
C SER A 346 -19.09 1.30 4.02
N PHE A 347 -19.49 1.60 5.27
CA PHE A 347 -18.69 1.33 6.46
C PHE A 347 -18.59 -0.16 6.74
N SER A 348 -17.37 -0.66 6.92
CA SER A 348 -17.06 -2.08 7.16
C SER A 348 -16.61 -2.36 8.59
N GLY A 349 -16.08 -1.36 9.29
CA GLY A 349 -15.62 -1.50 10.67
C GLY A 349 -14.72 -0.37 11.10
N ALA A 350 -14.34 -0.38 12.37
CA ALA A 350 -13.40 0.58 12.94
C ALA A 350 -12.36 -0.13 13.81
N ALA A 351 -11.20 0.51 13.98
CA ALA A 351 -10.16 0.04 14.88
C ALA A 351 -9.41 1.21 15.53
N ARG A 352 -8.85 0.96 16.69
CA ARG A 352 -8.15 1.97 17.51
C ARG A 352 -6.66 1.67 17.54
N PRO A 353 -5.81 2.52 16.97
CA PRO A 353 -4.37 2.42 17.11
C PRO A 353 -3.92 3.04 18.45
N GLY A 354 -3.31 2.30 19.34
CA GLY A 354 -2.67 2.80 20.56
C GLY A 354 -3.60 3.19 21.70
#